data_55149d6a23ed4039a7fd6a557cc91074
#
_entry.id   55149d6a23ed4039a7fd6a557cc91074
#
_cell.length_a   1.000
_cell.length_b   1.000
_cell.length_c   1.000
_cell.angle_alpha   90.00
_cell.angle_beta   90.00
_cell.angle_gamma   90.00
#
_symmetry.space_group_name_H-M   'P 1'
#
loop_
_entity.id
_entity.type
_entity.pdbx_description
1 polymer ?
#
loop_
_entity_poly.entity_id
_entity_poly.type
_entity_poly.pdbx_seq_one_letter_code
_entity_poly.pdbx_strand_id
1 'polypeptide(L)'
;MKDKLDFYINGQWVQSESSETIEVINPANENIIGHVSAGTKEDINKAVIAASDAFQTFQYSSKDDRIELLNNIVSEYENRYQDFVDTITEEMGSPIWLSSAAQAKTGIKNINE
;
A
#
# COMPACT_ATOMS: atom_id res chain seq x y z
N MET A 1 -5.67 -6.93 12.22
CA MET A 1 -5.45 -6.96 10.75
C MET A 1 -5.76 -8.37 10.24
N LYS A 2 -6.10 -8.56 8.96
CA LYS A 2 -6.23 -9.90 8.33
C LYS A 2 -4.98 -10.16 7.49
N ASP A 3 -4.69 -11.44 7.21
CA ASP A 3 -3.60 -11.84 6.32
C ASP A 3 -3.72 -11.18 4.95
N LYS A 4 -2.60 -10.73 4.41
CA LYS A 4 -2.46 -10.09 3.09
C LYS A 4 -1.40 -10.84 2.30
N LEU A 5 -1.81 -11.91 1.63
CA LEU A 5 -0.92 -12.88 1.00
C LEU A 5 -0.75 -12.68 -0.51
N ASP A 6 -1.61 -11.87 -1.13
CA ASP A 6 -1.56 -11.59 -2.56
C ASP A 6 -0.85 -10.27 -2.85
N PHE A 7 -0.12 -10.22 -3.98
CA PHE A 7 0.44 -9.00 -4.54
C PHE A 7 -0.51 -8.42 -5.60
N TYR A 8 -0.54 -7.10 -5.73
CA TYR A 8 -1.27 -6.45 -6.80
C TYR A 8 -0.30 -6.13 -7.95
N ILE A 9 -0.33 -6.94 -9.01
CA ILE A 9 0.57 -6.82 -10.15
C ILE A 9 -0.23 -6.82 -11.44
N ASN A 10 0.06 -5.87 -12.33
CA ASN A 10 -0.60 -5.73 -13.63
C ASN A 10 -2.15 -5.66 -13.54
N GLY A 11 -2.66 -4.91 -12.56
CA GLY A 11 -4.10 -4.74 -12.36
C GLY A 11 -4.82 -5.94 -11.73
N GLN A 12 -4.11 -6.93 -11.22
CA GLN A 12 -4.67 -8.15 -10.65
C GLN A 12 -4.02 -8.51 -9.31
N TRP A 13 -4.81 -9.16 -8.45
CA TRP A 13 -4.30 -9.81 -7.25
C TRP A 13 -3.74 -11.18 -7.62
N VAL A 14 -2.46 -11.40 -7.33
CA VAL A 14 -1.73 -12.63 -7.68
C VAL A 14 -1.04 -13.19 -6.44
N GLN A 15 -1.03 -14.51 -6.31
CA GLN A 15 -0.30 -15.18 -5.24
C GLN A 15 1.21 -15.06 -5.45
N SER A 16 1.97 -15.04 -4.34
CA SER A 16 3.41 -15.16 -4.38
C SER A 16 3.84 -16.51 -4.96
N GLU A 17 5.00 -16.53 -5.60
CA GLU A 17 5.65 -17.78 -6.05
C GLU A 17 6.19 -18.61 -4.86
N SER A 18 6.20 -18.06 -3.65
CA SER A 18 6.58 -18.75 -2.42
C SER A 18 5.41 -18.80 -1.45
N SER A 19 5.39 -19.85 -0.61
CA SER A 19 4.49 -19.96 0.53
C SER A 19 5.04 -19.29 1.80
N GLU A 20 6.24 -18.70 1.76
CA GLU A 20 6.83 -18.03 2.91
C GLU A 20 6.06 -16.77 3.26
N THR A 21 5.87 -16.54 4.56
CA THR A 21 5.18 -15.37 5.09
C THR A 21 6.01 -14.67 6.16
N ILE A 22 5.75 -13.40 6.35
CA ILE A 22 6.30 -12.57 7.40
C ILE A 22 5.17 -12.24 8.37
N GLU A 23 5.40 -12.49 9.67
CA GLU A 23 4.47 -12.11 10.72
C GLU A 23 4.46 -10.59 10.90
N VAL A 24 3.27 -10.01 10.99
CA VAL A 24 3.08 -8.61 11.37
C VAL A 24 2.72 -8.57 12.86
N ILE A 25 3.57 -7.94 13.64
CA ILE A 25 3.47 -7.91 15.10
C ILE A 25 3.08 -6.50 15.54
N ASN A 26 2.07 -6.38 16.39
CA ASN A 26 1.74 -5.12 17.05
C ASN A 26 2.75 -4.85 18.18
N PRO A 27 3.61 -3.83 18.09
CA PRO A 27 4.67 -3.59 19.08
C PRO A 27 4.14 -3.10 20.44
N ALA A 28 2.88 -2.66 20.53
CA ALA A 28 2.30 -2.23 21.80
C ALA A 28 1.93 -3.41 22.73
N ASN A 29 1.66 -4.59 22.18
CA ASN A 29 1.22 -5.75 22.95
C ASN A 29 1.88 -7.08 22.52
N GLU A 30 2.80 -7.02 21.55
CA GLU A 30 3.56 -8.15 21.00
C GLU A 30 2.69 -9.26 20.35
N ASN A 31 1.43 -8.97 20.05
CA ASN A 31 0.56 -9.93 19.39
C ASN A 31 0.79 -9.94 17.87
N ILE A 32 0.74 -11.13 17.27
CA ILE A 32 0.66 -11.28 15.82
C ILE A 32 -0.72 -10.81 15.38
N ILE A 33 -0.78 -9.84 14.46
CA ILE A 33 -2.01 -9.24 13.94
C ILE A 33 -2.33 -9.69 12.51
N GLY A 34 -1.43 -10.40 11.86
CA GLY A 34 -1.62 -10.97 10.53
C GLY A 34 -0.29 -11.37 9.91
N HIS A 35 -0.37 -11.82 8.64
CA HIS A 35 0.79 -12.23 7.86
C HIS A 35 0.77 -11.53 6.49
N VAL A 36 1.96 -11.30 5.95
CA VAL A 36 2.16 -10.85 4.57
C VAL A 36 3.07 -11.84 3.84
N SER A 37 2.91 -12.00 2.54
CA SER A 37 3.79 -12.86 1.76
C SER A 37 5.22 -12.30 1.74
N ALA A 38 6.21 -13.17 1.94
CA ALA A 38 7.59 -12.88 1.64
C ALA A 38 7.79 -12.97 0.12
N GLY A 39 7.98 -11.82 -0.55
CA GLY A 39 8.15 -11.77 -2.00
C GLY A 39 9.46 -12.41 -2.45
N THR A 40 9.41 -13.10 -3.58
CA THR A 40 10.57 -13.70 -4.22
C THR A 40 11.17 -12.76 -5.28
N LYS A 41 12.35 -13.14 -5.78
CA LYS A 41 12.95 -12.45 -6.93
C LYS A 41 12.06 -12.52 -8.17
N GLU A 42 11.36 -13.62 -8.34
CA GLU A 42 10.43 -13.86 -9.44
C GLU A 42 9.21 -12.92 -9.34
N ASP A 43 8.66 -12.74 -8.15
CA ASP A 43 7.57 -11.78 -7.89
C ASP A 43 8.00 -10.35 -8.23
N ILE A 44 9.21 -9.95 -7.80
CA ILE A 44 9.79 -8.64 -8.13
C ILE A 44 9.96 -8.49 -9.64
N ASN A 45 10.51 -9.49 -10.32
CA ASN A 45 10.69 -9.44 -11.76
C ASN A 45 9.36 -9.27 -12.52
N LYS A 46 8.31 -9.99 -12.11
CA LYS A 46 6.97 -9.84 -12.68
C LYS A 46 6.44 -8.42 -12.49
N ALA A 47 6.59 -7.86 -11.30
CA ALA A 47 6.14 -6.49 -11.00
C ALA A 47 6.91 -5.45 -11.83
N VAL A 48 8.23 -5.60 -11.97
CA VAL A 48 9.07 -4.69 -12.76
C VAL A 48 8.72 -4.76 -14.25
N ILE A 49 8.53 -5.97 -14.80
CA ILE A 49 8.12 -6.14 -16.20
C ILE A 49 6.77 -5.46 -16.43
N ALA A 50 5.77 -5.71 -15.59
CA ALA A 50 4.45 -5.08 -15.71
C ALA A 50 4.52 -3.56 -15.66
N ALA A 51 5.33 -2.99 -14.75
CA ALA A 51 5.52 -1.55 -14.66
C ALA A 51 6.24 -0.98 -15.90
N SER A 52 7.26 -1.68 -16.39
CA SER A 52 7.99 -1.28 -17.61
C SER A 52 7.07 -1.29 -18.84
N ASP A 53 6.23 -2.30 -18.99
CA ASP A 53 5.28 -2.40 -20.10
C ASP A 53 4.24 -1.28 -20.02
N ALA A 54 3.67 -1.02 -18.84
CA ALA A 54 2.73 0.08 -18.63
C ALA A 54 3.37 1.46 -18.93
N PHE A 55 4.66 1.63 -18.62
CA PHE A 55 5.37 2.86 -18.89
C PHE A 55 5.47 3.19 -20.39
N GLN A 56 5.45 2.19 -21.28
CA GLN A 56 5.51 2.42 -22.73
C GLN A 56 4.39 3.36 -23.24
N THR A 57 3.23 3.34 -22.60
CA THR A 57 2.11 4.23 -22.91
C THR A 57 1.99 5.38 -21.91
N PHE A 58 2.15 5.12 -20.64
CA PHE A 58 1.98 6.11 -19.57
C PHE A 58 2.96 7.29 -19.66
N GLN A 59 4.18 7.10 -20.20
CA GLN A 59 5.15 8.19 -20.39
C GLN A 59 4.64 9.32 -21.29
N TYR A 60 3.65 9.04 -22.16
CA TYR A 60 3.06 10.02 -23.06
C TYR A 60 1.78 10.68 -22.52
N SER A 61 1.36 10.31 -21.28
CA SER A 61 0.23 10.96 -20.63
C SER A 61 0.49 12.46 -20.43
N SER A 62 -0.54 13.28 -20.56
CA SER A 62 -0.42 14.71 -20.33
C SER A 62 -0.17 15.03 -18.85
N LYS A 63 0.24 16.25 -18.56
CA LYS A 63 0.34 16.74 -17.18
C LYS A 63 -1.03 16.69 -16.49
N ASP A 64 -2.08 17.06 -17.20
CA ASP A 64 -3.44 17.14 -16.65
C ASP A 64 -3.98 15.75 -16.34
N ASP A 65 -3.75 14.75 -17.20
CA ASP A 65 -4.11 13.34 -16.91
C ASP A 65 -3.44 12.83 -15.63
N ARG A 66 -2.16 13.19 -15.41
CA ARG A 66 -1.44 12.77 -14.21
C ARG A 66 -1.93 13.49 -12.95
N ILE A 67 -2.30 14.77 -13.05
CA ILE A 67 -2.91 15.52 -11.96
C ILE A 67 -4.28 14.93 -11.61
N GLU A 68 -5.10 14.61 -12.62
CA GLU A 68 -6.39 13.97 -12.40
C GLU A 68 -6.24 12.61 -11.69
N LEU A 69 -5.28 11.80 -12.12
CA LEU A 69 -4.95 10.52 -11.45
C LEU A 69 -4.58 10.72 -9.99
N LEU A 70 -3.72 11.69 -9.68
CA LEU A 70 -3.32 11.99 -8.29
C LEU A 70 -4.51 12.48 -7.45
N ASN A 71 -5.37 13.34 -8.00
CA ASN A 71 -6.59 13.79 -7.32
C ASN A 71 -7.54 12.62 -7.03
N ASN A 72 -7.68 11.68 -7.94
CA ASN A 72 -8.48 10.47 -7.73
C ASN A 72 -7.90 9.59 -6.62
N ILE A 73 -6.56 9.48 -6.54
CA ILE A 73 -5.88 8.78 -5.44
C ILE A 73 -6.14 9.47 -4.10
N VAL A 74 -6.06 10.80 -4.04
CA VAL A 74 -6.37 11.57 -2.81
C VAL A 74 -7.81 11.32 -2.38
N SER A 75 -8.77 11.40 -3.30
CA SER A 75 -10.18 11.15 -2.99
C SER A 75 -10.43 9.75 -2.44
N GLU A 76 -9.80 8.73 -3.03
CA GLU A 76 -9.92 7.35 -2.55
C GLU A 76 -9.23 7.16 -1.19
N TYR A 77 -8.10 7.83 -0.98
CA TYR A 77 -7.41 7.84 0.31
C TYR A 77 -8.30 8.44 1.42
N GLU A 78 -8.96 9.58 1.13
CA GLU A 78 -9.87 10.22 2.06
C GLU A 78 -11.08 9.35 2.39
N ASN A 79 -11.67 8.68 1.40
CA ASN A 79 -12.77 7.74 1.59
C ASN A 79 -12.39 6.57 2.51
N ARG A 80 -11.13 6.16 2.48
CA ARG A 80 -10.58 5.06 3.27
C ARG A 80 -9.70 5.51 4.43
N TYR A 81 -9.80 6.77 4.83
CA TYR A 81 -8.92 7.36 5.83
C TYR A 81 -8.92 6.59 7.15
N GLN A 82 -10.08 6.13 7.61
CA GLN A 82 -10.18 5.37 8.84
C GLN A 82 -9.48 4.00 8.75
N ASP A 83 -9.51 3.35 7.59
CA ASP A 83 -8.79 2.10 7.36
C ASP A 83 -7.27 2.29 7.56
N PHE A 84 -6.71 3.42 7.07
CA PHE A 84 -5.30 3.76 7.28
C PHE A 84 -4.99 4.03 8.76
N VAL A 85 -5.85 4.80 9.44
CA VAL A 85 -5.68 5.08 10.87
C VAL A 85 -5.64 3.80 11.69
N ASP A 86 -6.57 2.90 11.46
CA ASP A 86 -6.69 1.64 12.20
C ASP A 86 -5.50 0.72 11.92
N THR A 87 -5.10 0.59 10.65
CA THR A 87 -3.96 -0.23 10.24
C THR A 87 -2.65 0.30 10.85
N ILE A 88 -2.39 1.61 10.74
CA ILE A 88 -1.20 2.24 11.31
C ILE A 88 -1.17 2.06 12.85
N THR A 89 -2.32 2.21 13.50
CA THR A 89 -2.43 2.01 14.95
C THR A 89 -2.04 0.59 15.34
N GLU A 90 -2.52 -0.41 14.61
CA GLU A 90 -2.19 -1.82 14.88
C GLU A 90 -0.74 -2.16 14.55
N GLU A 91 -0.23 -1.75 13.39
CA GLU A 91 1.11 -2.13 12.91
C GLU A 91 2.24 -1.41 13.64
N MET A 92 2.03 -0.14 14.00
CA MET A 92 3.03 0.68 14.69
C MET A 92 2.85 0.71 16.21
N GLY A 93 1.74 0.18 16.72
CA GLY A 93 1.42 0.28 18.15
C GLY A 93 1.26 1.71 18.64
N SER A 94 0.99 2.67 17.74
CA SER A 94 0.91 4.09 18.07
C SER A 94 -0.45 4.45 18.68
N PRO A 95 -0.50 5.48 19.54
CA PRO A 95 -1.79 5.99 20.01
C PRO A 95 -2.68 6.45 18.85
N ILE A 96 -3.96 6.11 18.89
CA ILE A 96 -4.92 6.39 17.80
C ILE A 96 -4.98 7.88 17.42
N TRP A 97 -4.81 8.78 18.40
CA TRP A 97 -4.79 10.21 18.12
C TRP A 97 -3.59 10.62 17.25
N LEU A 98 -2.43 9.96 17.42
CA LEU A 98 -1.22 10.23 16.61
C LEU A 98 -1.38 9.65 15.20
N SER A 99 -1.89 8.43 15.08
CA SER A 99 -2.19 7.81 13.79
C SER A 99 -3.17 8.67 12.99
N SER A 100 -4.23 9.17 13.63
CA SER A 100 -5.25 10.01 12.99
C SER A 100 -4.77 11.45 12.73
N ALA A 101 -4.13 12.10 13.69
CA ALA A 101 -3.81 13.54 13.55
C ALA A 101 -2.57 13.82 12.69
N ALA A 102 -1.64 12.89 12.63
CA ALA A 102 -0.35 13.09 11.96
C ALA A 102 -0.04 12.03 10.91
N GLN A 103 0.09 10.75 11.30
CA GLN A 103 0.67 9.72 10.45
C GLN A 103 -0.14 9.48 9.17
N ALA A 104 -1.46 9.23 9.28
CA ALA A 104 -2.32 9.03 8.12
C ALA A 104 -2.45 10.31 7.26
N LYS A 105 -2.36 11.51 7.84
CA LYS A 105 -2.41 12.77 7.08
C LYS A 105 -1.19 13.01 6.20
N THR A 106 -0.04 12.45 6.56
CA THR A 106 1.20 12.65 5.81
C THR A 106 1.08 12.15 4.38
N GLY A 107 0.37 11.05 4.14
CA GLY A 107 0.11 10.52 2.80
C GLY A 107 -0.60 11.53 1.90
N ILE A 108 -1.72 12.09 2.37
CA ILE A 108 -2.50 13.09 1.60
C ILE A 108 -1.67 14.36 1.37
N LYS A 109 -0.97 14.82 2.40
CA LYS A 109 -0.15 16.03 2.31
C LYS A 109 0.91 15.90 1.21
N ASN A 110 1.63 14.78 1.18
CA ASN A 110 2.72 14.56 0.21
C ASN A 110 2.21 14.41 -1.25
N ILE A 111 0.97 13.99 -1.46
CA ILE A 111 0.39 13.92 -2.81
C ILE A 111 -0.04 15.31 -3.29
N ASN A 112 -0.48 16.19 -2.38
CA ASN A 112 -0.97 17.53 -2.69
C ASN A 112 0.16 18.57 -2.87
N GLU A 113 1.39 18.29 -2.48
CA GLU A 113 2.58 19.13 -2.69
C GLU A 113 3.20 18.88 -4.07
#